data_2f86bfe56ebefd95850156aedda989df
#
_entry.id   2f86bfe56ebefd95850156aedda989df
#
_cell.length_a   1.000
_cell.length_b   1.000
_cell.length_c   1.000
_cell.angle_alpha   90.00
_cell.angle_beta   90.00
_cell.angle_gamma   90.00
#
_symmetry.space_group_name_H-M   'P 1'
#
loop_
_entity.id
_entity.type
_entity.pdbx_description
1 polymer ?
#
loop_
_entity_poly.entity_id
_entity_poly.type
_entity_poly.pdbx_seq_one_letter_code
_entity_poly.pdbx_strand_id
1 'polypeptide(L)'
;MKRVVKNMMRLMVACVFAACSSSDDELMPGVTYLYEETPTTLEGTWHLVKANYGWGGIKEYPEGDIEVVFNPSTMLVIQHSHKDDEKNTKPFLDDGTYTYQILEAKHDGGNKRLAINGSEDGPAFGIHDGMLIIDYGMAADGPGYYFKKVIPTFSTFGN
;
A
#
# COMPACT_ATOMS: atom_id res chain seq x y z
N MET A 1 -28.67 -51.66 -54.41
CA MET A 1 -27.99 -51.64 -53.11
C MET A 1 -27.03 -50.47 -53.11
N LYS A 2 -27.40 -49.35 -52.49
CA LYS A 2 -26.59 -48.14 -52.45
C LYS A 2 -26.12 -47.95 -50.99
N ARG A 3 -24.81 -48.05 -50.78
CA ARG A 3 -24.16 -47.75 -49.46
C ARG A 3 -23.90 -46.25 -49.38
N VAL A 4 -24.53 -45.60 -48.43
CA VAL A 4 -24.25 -44.23 -48.06
C VAL A 4 -23.11 -44.25 -47.07
N VAL A 5 -21.98 -43.71 -47.48
CA VAL A 5 -20.83 -43.48 -46.56
C VAL A 5 -21.04 -42.13 -45.88
N LYS A 6 -21.32 -42.15 -44.57
CA LYS A 6 -21.40 -40.97 -43.75
C LYS A 6 -19.98 -40.54 -43.37
N ASN A 7 -19.52 -39.45 -43.95
CA ASN A 7 -18.31 -38.79 -43.52
C ASN A 7 -18.55 -38.12 -42.16
N MET A 8 -17.97 -38.71 -41.14
CA MET A 8 -17.93 -38.13 -39.80
C MET A 8 -16.66 -37.30 -39.68
N MET A 9 -16.83 -36.00 -39.92
CA MET A 9 -15.78 -35.01 -39.75
C MET A 9 -15.49 -34.84 -38.23
N ARG A 10 -14.42 -35.47 -37.78
CA ARG A 10 -13.91 -35.27 -36.42
C ARG A 10 -13.23 -33.90 -36.31
N LEU A 11 -13.91 -32.96 -35.67
CA LEU A 11 -13.35 -31.69 -35.25
C LEU A 11 -12.42 -31.97 -34.08
N MET A 12 -11.12 -31.99 -34.31
CA MET A 12 -10.12 -31.96 -33.25
C MET A 12 -10.07 -30.54 -32.70
N VAL A 13 -10.66 -30.34 -31.52
CA VAL A 13 -10.41 -29.15 -30.70
C VAL A 13 -9.06 -29.36 -30.03
N ALA A 14 -8.03 -28.74 -30.56
CA ALA A 14 -6.75 -28.62 -29.89
C ALA A 14 -6.89 -27.62 -28.76
N CYS A 15 -7.07 -28.08 -27.53
CA CYS A 15 -6.90 -27.25 -26.33
C CYS A 15 -5.41 -26.91 -26.17
N VAL A 16 -5.05 -25.74 -26.63
CA VAL A 16 -3.75 -25.15 -26.28
C VAL A 16 -3.86 -24.71 -24.83
N PHE A 17 -3.38 -25.54 -23.91
CA PHE A 17 -3.09 -25.10 -22.56
C PHE A 17 -1.85 -24.19 -22.65
N ALA A 18 -2.07 -22.90 -22.75
CA ALA A 18 -1.04 -21.93 -22.44
C ALA A 18 -0.78 -22.06 -20.93
N ALA A 19 0.30 -22.72 -20.59
CA ALA A 19 0.87 -22.67 -19.24
C ALA A 19 1.32 -21.23 -19.02
N CYS A 20 0.50 -20.41 -18.36
CA CYS A 20 0.95 -19.20 -17.72
C CYS A 20 1.72 -19.60 -16.47
N SER A 21 3.01 -19.84 -16.63
CA SER A 21 3.98 -19.73 -15.54
C SER A 21 4.66 -18.38 -15.74
N SER A 22 4.24 -17.39 -15.00
CA SER A 22 5.08 -16.26 -14.68
C SER A 22 4.48 -15.60 -13.46
N SER A 23 5.04 -15.96 -12.35
CA SER A 23 5.14 -15.13 -11.17
C SER A 23 6.14 -14.01 -11.48
N ASP A 24 5.71 -13.05 -12.25
CA ASP A 24 6.30 -11.73 -12.27
C ASP A 24 5.16 -10.80 -11.88
N ASP A 25 5.20 -10.31 -10.64
CA ASP A 25 4.40 -9.21 -10.16
C ASP A 25 4.80 -7.94 -10.94
N GLU A 26 4.47 -7.92 -12.23
CA GLU A 26 4.45 -6.68 -12.97
C GLU A 26 3.36 -5.81 -12.36
N LEU A 27 3.76 -4.73 -11.71
CA LEU A 27 2.93 -3.55 -11.55
C LEU A 27 2.12 -3.40 -12.83
N MET A 28 0.79 -3.46 -12.73
CA MET A 28 -0.07 -3.36 -13.92
C MET A 28 0.38 -2.15 -14.74
N PRO A 29 0.89 -2.35 -15.96
CA PRO A 29 1.41 -1.24 -16.74
C PRO A 29 0.26 -0.28 -17.01
N GLY A 30 0.33 0.91 -16.44
CA GLY A 30 -0.61 1.99 -16.70
C GLY A 30 -1.48 2.44 -15.52
N VAL A 31 -1.30 1.94 -14.31
CA VAL A 31 -1.96 2.55 -13.15
C VAL A 31 -1.23 3.84 -12.80
N THR A 32 -1.86 4.97 -13.08
CA THR A 32 -1.38 6.28 -12.63
C THR A 32 -2.14 6.66 -11.36
N TYR A 33 -1.43 6.81 -10.26
CA TYR A 33 -2.01 7.29 -9.01
C TYR A 33 -2.08 8.82 -9.02
N LEU A 34 -3.22 9.34 -8.58
CA LEU A 34 -3.38 10.76 -8.31
C LEU A 34 -3.22 10.99 -6.81
N TYR A 35 -2.46 12.01 -6.43
CA TYR A 35 -2.21 12.35 -5.04
C TYR A 35 -2.87 13.66 -4.65
N GLU A 36 -3.40 13.70 -3.42
CA GLU A 36 -3.93 14.92 -2.81
C GLU A 36 -2.76 15.85 -2.44
N GLU A 37 -2.74 17.07 -2.98
CA GLU A 37 -1.64 18.01 -2.73
C GLU A 37 -1.62 18.54 -1.29
N THR A 38 -2.79 18.74 -0.70
CA THR A 38 -2.94 19.33 0.63
C THR A 38 -3.86 18.50 1.53
N PRO A 39 -3.49 17.25 1.86
CA PRO A 39 -4.29 16.43 2.75
C PRO A 39 -4.35 17.05 4.15
N THR A 40 -5.52 17.03 4.77
CA THR A 40 -5.73 17.60 6.11
C THR A 40 -6.12 16.56 7.15
N THR A 41 -6.46 15.35 6.72
CA THR A 41 -6.93 14.27 7.58
C THR A 41 -6.12 13.00 7.36
N LEU A 42 -5.97 12.21 8.42
CA LEU A 42 -5.33 10.89 8.37
C LEU A 42 -6.15 9.87 7.57
N GLU A 43 -7.47 10.05 7.51
CA GLU A 43 -8.40 9.15 6.82
C GLU A 43 -8.03 8.94 5.35
N GLY A 44 -8.15 7.69 4.87
CA GLY A 44 -8.00 7.32 3.48
C GLY A 44 -6.77 6.47 3.21
N THR A 45 -6.44 6.35 1.94
CA THR A 45 -5.34 5.55 1.42
C THR A 45 -4.08 6.38 1.24
N TRP A 46 -2.96 5.84 1.69
CA TRP A 46 -1.66 6.48 1.65
C TRP A 46 -0.62 5.52 1.09
N HIS A 47 0.20 5.99 0.15
CA HIS A 47 1.34 5.24 -0.37
C HIS A 47 2.62 5.68 0.32
N LEU A 48 3.37 4.72 0.85
CA LEU A 48 4.72 4.97 1.34
C LEU A 48 5.62 5.32 0.14
N VAL A 49 6.21 6.51 0.17
CA VAL A 49 7.10 6.97 -0.92
C VAL A 49 8.56 7.04 -0.48
N LYS A 50 8.80 7.19 0.83
CA LYS A 50 10.15 7.28 1.36
C LYS A 50 10.19 6.83 2.82
N ALA A 51 11.27 6.16 3.21
CA ALA A 51 11.62 5.93 4.60
C ALA A 51 13.05 6.41 4.87
N ASN A 52 13.25 7.02 6.03
CA ASN A 52 14.56 7.34 6.57
C ASN A 52 14.82 6.40 7.75
N TYR A 53 15.84 5.57 7.65
CA TYR A 53 16.21 4.58 8.67
C TYR A 53 17.37 5.06 9.56
N GLY A 54 17.56 6.37 9.69
CA GLY A 54 18.69 6.93 10.42
C GLY A 54 20.02 6.49 9.78
N TRP A 55 20.86 5.80 10.53
CA TRP A 55 22.13 5.24 10.05
C TRP A 55 21.96 4.24 8.89
N GLY A 56 20.78 3.66 8.73
CA GLY A 56 20.43 2.79 7.60
C GLY A 56 20.22 3.51 6.27
N GLY A 57 20.21 4.85 6.31
CA GLY A 57 20.04 5.68 5.13
C GLY A 57 18.59 5.91 4.72
N ILE A 58 18.43 6.46 3.53
CA ILE A 58 17.12 6.77 2.96
C ILE A 58 16.80 5.73 1.90
N LYS A 59 15.57 5.18 1.93
CA LYS A 59 15.00 4.32 0.90
C LYS A 59 13.79 5.01 0.29
N GLU A 60 13.73 5.02 -1.04
CA GLU A 60 12.55 5.43 -1.80
C GLU A 60 11.77 4.20 -2.23
N TYR A 61 10.45 4.32 -2.26
CA TYR A 61 9.53 3.25 -2.66
C TYR A 61 8.80 3.66 -3.93
N PRO A 62 8.68 2.75 -4.90
CA PRO A 62 7.79 2.96 -6.04
C PRO A 62 6.36 3.23 -5.61
N GLU A 63 5.64 4.00 -6.41
CA GLU A 63 4.24 4.32 -6.13
C GLU A 63 3.38 3.06 -6.10
N GLY A 64 2.64 2.88 -5.01
CA GLY A 64 1.76 1.74 -4.81
C GLY A 64 2.43 0.46 -4.29
N ASP A 65 3.75 0.40 -4.13
CA ASP A 65 4.42 -0.79 -3.58
C ASP A 65 3.97 -1.09 -2.14
N ILE A 66 3.78 -0.05 -1.33
CA ILE A 66 3.28 -0.18 0.04
C ILE A 66 2.11 0.79 0.25
N GLU A 67 0.97 0.22 0.54
CA GLU A 67 -0.27 0.95 0.80
C GLU A 67 -0.67 0.84 2.28
N VAL A 68 -1.08 1.97 2.85
CA VAL A 68 -1.63 2.04 4.20
C VAL A 68 -2.98 2.75 4.16
N VAL A 69 -4.01 2.09 4.68
CA VAL A 69 -5.38 2.64 4.71
C VAL A 69 -5.78 2.91 6.15
N PHE A 70 -6.08 4.18 6.46
CA PHE A 70 -6.64 4.58 7.75
C PHE A 70 -8.15 4.73 7.66
N ASN A 71 -8.89 3.97 8.46
CA ASN A 71 -10.34 4.04 8.55
C ASN A 71 -10.77 4.54 9.96
N PRO A 72 -11.15 5.79 10.10
CA PRO A 72 -11.52 6.36 11.41
C PRO A 72 -12.84 5.83 11.95
N SER A 73 -13.75 5.36 11.09
CA SER A 73 -15.05 4.83 11.53
C SER A 73 -14.92 3.50 12.27
N THR A 74 -13.91 2.71 11.92
CA THR A 74 -13.62 1.41 12.57
C THR A 74 -12.37 1.46 13.44
N MET A 75 -11.63 2.58 13.43
CA MET A 75 -10.33 2.72 14.09
C MET A 75 -9.34 1.63 13.66
N LEU A 76 -9.34 1.29 12.38
CA LEU A 76 -8.45 0.30 11.80
C LEU A 76 -7.47 0.94 10.82
N VAL A 77 -6.24 0.45 10.86
CA VAL A 77 -5.22 0.69 9.84
C VAL A 77 -4.88 -0.65 9.19
N ILE A 78 -4.82 -0.65 7.87
CA ILE A 78 -4.49 -1.82 7.06
C ILE A 78 -3.23 -1.48 6.27
N GLN A 79 -2.25 -2.36 6.30
CA GLN A 79 -1.07 -2.26 5.44
C GLN A 79 -1.04 -3.42 4.46
N HIS A 80 -0.73 -3.10 3.21
CA HIS A 80 -0.46 -4.02 2.12
C HIS A 80 0.86 -3.70 1.46
N SER A 81 1.66 -4.74 1.21
CA SER A 81 2.88 -4.65 0.40
C SER A 81 2.69 -5.46 -0.87
N HIS A 82 2.95 -4.86 -2.02
CA HIS A 82 2.79 -5.53 -3.31
C HIS A 82 4.05 -6.26 -3.78
N LYS A 83 5.16 -6.10 -3.07
CA LYS A 83 6.41 -6.81 -3.33
C LYS A 83 6.99 -7.37 -2.05
N ASP A 84 7.44 -8.61 -2.12
CA ASP A 84 8.27 -9.22 -1.09
C ASP A 84 9.63 -8.51 -1.06
N ASP A 85 9.80 -7.61 -0.12
CA ASP A 85 11.07 -6.91 0.08
C ASP A 85 12.04 -7.81 0.85
N GLU A 86 12.78 -8.67 0.15
CA GLU A 86 13.81 -9.56 0.71
C GLU A 86 14.95 -8.82 1.45
N LYS A 87 14.99 -7.50 1.35
CA LYS A 87 16.01 -6.68 1.98
C LYS A 87 15.49 -5.99 3.23
N ASN A 88 15.59 -6.62 4.35
CA ASN A 88 15.80 -6.14 5.75
C ASN A 88 15.35 -4.71 6.16
N THR A 89 14.62 -4.00 5.35
CA THR A 89 14.04 -2.70 5.65
C THR A 89 12.58 -2.89 5.98
N LYS A 90 12.27 -2.90 7.28
CA LYS A 90 10.89 -3.07 7.72
C LYS A 90 10.05 -1.92 7.20
N PRO A 91 8.94 -2.19 6.48
CA PRO A 91 7.92 -1.19 6.22
C PRO A 91 7.38 -0.64 7.55
N PHE A 92 6.52 0.36 7.50
CA PHE A 92 5.92 0.97 8.69
C PHE A 92 5.30 -0.07 9.63
N LEU A 93 4.55 -1.01 9.07
CA LEU A 93 3.96 -2.19 9.74
C LEU A 93 4.26 -3.43 8.90
N ASP A 94 4.06 -4.61 9.44
CA ASP A 94 3.92 -5.82 8.64
C ASP A 94 2.55 -5.81 7.93
N ASP A 95 2.37 -6.61 6.88
CA ASP A 95 1.09 -6.72 6.21
C ASP A 95 0.01 -7.24 7.14
N GLY A 96 -1.11 -6.55 7.19
CA GLY A 96 -2.19 -6.91 8.10
C GLY A 96 -3.14 -5.78 8.43
N THR A 97 -4.03 -6.08 9.38
CA THR A 97 -5.02 -5.13 9.91
C THR A 97 -4.77 -4.93 11.40
N TYR A 98 -4.71 -3.67 11.81
CA TYR A 98 -4.37 -3.26 13.16
C TYR A 98 -5.40 -2.26 13.67
N THR A 99 -5.65 -2.25 14.97
CA THR A 99 -6.37 -1.15 15.60
C THR A 99 -5.43 0.05 15.77
N TYR A 100 -5.97 1.27 15.71
CA TYR A 100 -5.19 2.45 16.03
C TYR A 100 -5.96 3.45 16.90
N GLN A 101 -5.24 4.30 17.59
CA GLN A 101 -5.75 5.43 18.35
C GLN A 101 -4.84 6.63 18.15
N ILE A 102 -5.45 7.81 18.13
CA ILE A 102 -4.71 9.06 18.12
C ILE A 102 -4.58 9.53 19.56
N LEU A 103 -3.35 9.62 20.04
CA LEU A 103 -3.01 10.12 21.36
C LEU A 103 -2.56 11.57 21.25
N GLU A 104 -2.82 12.34 22.30
CA GLU A 104 -2.31 13.72 22.40
C GLU A 104 -0.78 13.74 22.49
N ALA A 105 -0.19 14.88 22.16
CA ALA A 105 1.23 15.10 22.27
C ALA A 105 1.71 14.92 23.71
N LYS A 106 2.95 14.44 23.89
CA LYS A 106 3.57 14.32 25.23
C LYS A 106 3.90 15.68 25.88
N HIS A 107 4.03 16.71 25.04
CA HIS A 107 4.42 18.08 25.46
C HIS A 107 3.56 19.09 24.72
N ASP A 108 3.39 20.25 25.31
CA ASP A 108 2.73 21.38 24.66
C ASP A 108 3.44 21.76 23.37
N GLY A 109 2.66 21.89 22.30
CA GLY A 109 3.16 22.19 20.96
C GLY A 109 3.83 21.02 20.22
N GLY A 110 3.83 19.82 20.81
CA GLY A 110 4.33 18.61 20.14
C GLY A 110 3.32 17.99 19.16
N ASN A 111 3.78 17.06 18.37
CA ASN A 111 2.94 16.29 17.44
C ASN A 111 2.08 15.26 18.19
N LYS A 112 0.89 15.01 17.68
CA LYS A 112 0.06 13.87 18.10
C LYS A 112 0.79 12.55 17.82
N ARG A 113 0.37 11.49 18.51
CA ARG A 113 1.00 10.17 18.40
C ARG A 113 0.00 9.14 17.89
N LEU A 114 0.50 8.16 17.18
CA LEU A 114 -0.28 7.08 16.59
C LEU A 114 -0.03 5.79 17.38
N ALA A 115 -0.96 5.43 18.26
CA ALA A 115 -0.90 4.16 18.99
C ALA A 115 -1.47 3.04 18.12
N ILE A 116 -0.72 1.97 17.93
CA ILE A 116 -1.12 0.79 17.17
C ILE A 116 -1.31 -0.37 18.16
N ASN A 117 -2.41 -1.13 18.00
CA ASN A 117 -2.76 -2.26 18.85
C ASN A 117 -2.75 -1.96 20.37
N GLY A 118 -3.22 -0.78 20.73
CA GLY A 118 -3.30 -0.36 22.13
C GLY A 118 -1.96 -0.01 22.79
N SER A 119 -0.90 0.20 22.00
CA SER A 119 0.36 0.71 22.52
C SER A 119 0.14 2.08 23.18
N GLU A 120 0.67 2.26 24.39
CA GLU A 120 0.62 3.56 25.09
C GLU A 120 1.65 4.55 24.56
N ASP A 121 2.63 4.08 23.81
CA ASP A 121 3.75 4.87 23.30
C ASP A 121 3.93 4.65 21.79
N GLY A 122 3.10 5.31 21.01
CA GLY A 122 3.18 5.28 19.54
C GLY A 122 4.11 6.37 18.99
N PRO A 123 4.52 6.27 17.71
CA PRO A 123 5.30 7.29 17.02
C PRO A 123 4.53 8.60 16.92
N ALA A 124 5.27 9.70 16.87
CA ALA A 124 4.71 10.99 16.51
C ALA A 124 4.26 10.96 15.05
N PHE A 125 3.19 11.68 14.72
CA PHE A 125 2.79 11.85 13.32
C PHE A 125 2.26 13.26 13.06
N GLY A 126 2.33 13.65 11.80
CA GLY A 126 1.78 14.93 11.34
C GLY A 126 1.66 14.95 9.82
N ILE A 127 0.87 15.88 9.32
CA ILE A 127 0.75 16.12 7.88
C ILE A 127 1.43 17.45 7.59
N HIS A 128 2.49 17.42 6.81
CA HIS A 128 3.31 18.58 6.45
C HIS A 128 3.69 18.49 4.97
N ASP A 129 3.61 19.61 4.26
CA ASP A 129 3.97 19.71 2.85
C ASP A 129 3.33 18.64 1.94
N GLY A 130 2.05 18.36 2.18
CA GLY A 130 1.30 17.35 1.43
C GLY A 130 1.60 15.90 1.78
N MET A 131 2.43 15.63 2.79
CA MET A 131 2.81 14.28 3.19
C MET A 131 2.42 13.97 4.63
N LEU A 132 1.95 12.75 4.86
CA LEU A 132 1.89 12.19 6.20
C LEU A 132 3.29 11.72 6.58
N ILE A 133 3.77 12.20 7.73
CA ILE A 133 5.06 11.80 8.29
C ILE A 133 4.79 11.05 9.59
N ILE A 134 5.33 9.84 9.73
CA ILE A 134 5.30 9.04 10.96
C ILE A 134 6.73 8.92 11.46
N ASP A 135 6.97 9.47 12.65
CA ASP A 135 8.30 9.68 13.24
C ASP A 135 8.50 8.81 14.48
N TYR A 136 9.37 7.84 14.38
CA TYR A 136 9.82 6.98 15.49
C TYR A 136 11.06 7.52 16.20
N GLY A 137 11.27 8.84 16.15
CA GLY A 137 12.40 9.49 16.79
C GLY A 137 13.53 9.80 15.82
N MET A 138 13.23 10.34 14.65
CA MET A 138 14.22 10.74 13.63
C MET A 138 15.32 11.66 14.20
N ALA A 139 14.98 12.52 15.17
CA ALA A 139 15.96 13.36 15.85
C ALA A 139 16.99 12.58 16.68
N ALA A 140 16.74 11.30 16.96
CA ALA A 140 17.60 10.38 17.70
C ALA A 140 17.92 9.14 16.86
N ASP A 141 18.09 9.31 15.55
CA ASP A 141 18.39 8.27 14.56
C ASP A 141 17.33 7.16 14.43
N GLY A 142 16.11 7.38 14.95
CA GLY A 142 14.98 6.50 14.73
C GLY A 142 14.42 6.62 13.32
N PRO A 143 13.62 5.62 12.86
CA PRO A 143 13.07 5.68 11.53
C PRO A 143 11.95 6.71 11.38
N GLY A 144 11.83 7.26 10.16
CA GLY A 144 10.74 8.12 9.74
C GLY A 144 10.18 7.66 8.40
N TYR A 145 8.85 7.66 8.28
CA TYR A 145 8.13 7.19 7.10
C TYR A 145 7.32 8.33 6.51
N TYR A 146 7.37 8.47 5.18
CA TYR A 146 6.74 9.55 4.44
C TYR A 146 5.76 8.99 3.42
N PHE A 147 4.51 9.43 3.50
CA PHE A 147 3.43 8.91 2.68
C PHE A 147 2.75 10.04 1.90
N LYS A 148 2.30 9.73 0.68
CA LYS A 148 1.40 10.57 -0.11
C LYS A 148 -0.01 10.02 -0.08
N LYS A 149 -1.01 10.89 0.08
CA LYS A 149 -2.41 10.51 0.09
C LYS A 149 -2.94 10.31 -1.31
N VAL A 150 -3.54 9.14 -1.55
CA VAL A 150 -4.12 8.77 -2.84
C VAL A 150 -5.51 9.36 -2.98
N ILE A 151 -5.79 9.96 -4.14
CA ILE A 151 -7.15 10.34 -4.54
C ILE A 151 -7.82 9.10 -5.14
N PRO A 152 -8.92 8.60 -4.57
CA PRO A 152 -9.65 7.49 -5.16
C PRO A 152 -10.10 7.85 -6.58
N THR A 153 -9.56 7.19 -7.59
CA THR A 153 -10.04 7.31 -8.96
C THR A 153 -11.17 6.32 -9.16
N PHE A 154 -12.39 6.80 -9.21
CA PHE A 154 -13.52 5.98 -9.67
C PHE A 154 -13.37 5.85 -11.18
N SER A 155 -12.94 4.69 -11.67
CA SER A 155 -13.11 4.38 -13.09
C SER A 155 -14.63 4.27 -13.33
N THR A 156 -15.22 5.28 -13.93
CA THR A 156 -16.55 5.15 -14.54
C THR A 156 -16.37 4.18 -15.69
N PHE A 157 -16.66 2.90 -15.44
CA PHE A 157 -16.89 1.96 -16.52
C PHE A 157 -18.11 2.50 -17.28
N GLY A 158 -17.86 3.13 -18.43
CA GLY A 158 -18.91 3.56 -19.33
C GLY A 158 -19.73 2.36 -19.76
N ASN A 159 -21.04 2.50 -19.66
CA ASN A 159 -22.02 1.60 -20.25
C ASN A 159 -21.90 1.56 -21.77
#